data_1ac0cc04f93d90d9076aec2eeeb52b00
#
_entry.id   1ac0cc04f93d90d9076aec2eeeb52b00
#
_cell.length_a   1.000
_cell.length_b   1.000
_cell.length_c   1.000
_cell.angle_alpha   90.00
_cell.angle_beta   90.00
_cell.angle_gamma   90.00
#
_symmetry.space_group_name_H-M   'P 1'
#
loop_
_entity.id
_entity.type
_entity.pdbx_description
1 polymer ?
#
loop_
_entity_poly.entity_id
_entity_poly.type
_entity_poly.pdbx_seq_one_letter_code
_entity_poly.pdbx_strand_id
1 'polypeptide(L)'
;MRIYKGNYSYLFARVVTLCLTCLFAMSVMGQGHGNHLMVGVGASYPKGFEATLAYEHEMNYHNAMEYFANYYIQYKTDSEAGYVTRKSFWHSYNIWNVGLAYKPCVIRGRNHHGNIRIGMSGGSDLHKFVGVGSLGYEHTFNLYNGWSIFFQVKEDVTIRGKDLFRTGGAIGVKIPL
;
A
#
# COMPACT_ATOMS: atom_id res chain seq x y z
N MET A 1 -4.12 41.84 -3.69
CA MET A 1 -4.46 40.46 -4.00
C MET A 1 -4.19 39.63 -2.74
N ARG A 2 -5.20 39.37 -1.89
CA ARG A 2 -5.05 38.61 -0.62
C ARG A 2 -5.18 37.13 -0.95
N ILE A 3 -4.08 36.41 -0.85
CA ILE A 3 -4.06 34.95 -1.02
C ILE A 3 -4.67 34.31 0.24
N TYR A 4 -5.79 33.62 0.07
CA TYR A 4 -6.43 32.81 1.10
C TYR A 4 -5.51 31.65 1.54
N LYS A 5 -4.81 31.84 2.65
CA LYS A 5 -3.86 30.87 3.25
C LYS A 5 -4.50 30.10 4.42
N GLY A 6 -5.80 29.86 4.41
CA GLY A 6 -6.54 29.52 5.63
C GLY A 6 -7.15 28.11 5.75
N ASN A 7 -7.31 27.30 4.70
CA ASN A 7 -8.21 26.14 4.80
C ASN A 7 -7.60 24.73 4.61
N TYR A 8 -6.36 24.62 4.19
CA TYR A 8 -5.79 23.28 3.91
C TYR A 8 -5.48 22.47 5.18
N SER A 9 -5.08 23.12 6.28
CA SER A 9 -4.80 22.42 7.54
C SER A 9 -6.07 21.87 8.19
N TYR A 10 -7.19 22.59 8.12
CA TYR A 10 -8.48 22.13 8.61
C TYR A 10 -9.07 20.99 7.76
N LEU A 11 -8.92 21.06 6.45
CA LEU A 11 -9.35 19.99 5.55
C LEU A 11 -8.53 18.72 5.81
N PHE A 12 -7.22 18.85 5.92
CA PHE A 12 -6.31 17.74 6.22
C PHE A 12 -6.63 17.11 7.58
N ALA A 13 -6.83 17.92 8.64
CA ALA A 13 -7.20 17.42 9.95
C ALA A 13 -8.55 16.67 9.92
N ARG A 14 -9.57 17.17 9.21
CA ARG A 14 -10.86 16.51 9.05
C ARG A 14 -10.76 15.19 8.31
N VAL A 15 -9.95 15.13 7.23
CA VAL A 15 -9.73 13.88 6.48
C VAL A 15 -9.01 12.85 7.34
N VAL A 16 -7.98 13.26 8.08
CA VAL A 16 -7.26 12.36 9.00
C VAL A 16 -8.19 11.88 10.12
N THR A 17 -9.00 12.75 10.71
CA THR A 17 -9.98 12.36 11.75
C THR A 17 -11.01 11.39 11.17
N LEU A 18 -11.54 11.65 9.96
CA LEU A 18 -12.49 10.77 9.30
C LEU A 18 -11.87 9.40 9.00
N CYS A 19 -10.64 9.36 8.53
CA CYS A 19 -9.90 8.11 8.30
C CYS A 19 -9.68 7.34 9.61
N LEU A 20 -9.30 8.03 10.70
CA LEU A 20 -9.12 7.42 12.01
C LEU A 20 -10.45 6.88 12.57
N THR A 21 -11.55 7.63 12.45
CA THR A 21 -12.87 7.16 12.91
C THR A 21 -13.38 5.99 12.08
N CYS A 22 -13.14 5.96 10.77
CA CYS A 22 -13.44 4.79 9.92
C CYS A 22 -12.62 3.57 10.34
N LEU A 23 -11.33 3.72 10.63
CA LEU A 23 -10.46 2.64 11.11
C LEU A 23 -10.95 2.10 12.47
N PHE A 24 -11.34 2.98 13.40
CA PHE A 24 -11.92 2.57 14.67
C PHE A 24 -13.28 1.87 14.51
N ALA A 25 -14.13 2.34 13.61
CA ALA A 25 -15.42 1.70 13.34
C ALA A 25 -15.25 0.30 12.73
N MET A 26 -14.25 0.09 11.87
CA MET A 26 -13.93 -1.22 11.29
C MET A 26 -13.42 -2.20 12.36
N SER A 27 -12.63 -1.75 13.34
CA SER A 27 -12.14 -2.60 14.44
C SER A 27 -13.26 -3.05 15.41
N VAL A 28 -14.36 -2.31 15.53
CA VAL A 28 -15.51 -2.69 16.36
C VAL A 28 -16.43 -3.71 15.65
N MET A 29 -16.46 -3.73 14.33
CA MET A 29 -17.29 -4.67 13.55
C MET A 29 -16.60 -6.00 13.24
N GLY A 30 -15.32 -6.14 13.52
CA GLY A 30 -14.45 -7.24 13.07
C GLY A 30 -14.18 -8.35 14.10
N GLN A 31 -15.14 -8.78 14.90
CA GLN A 31 -14.97 -10.00 15.74
C GLN A 31 -15.17 -11.29 14.95
N GLY A 32 -14.79 -11.35 13.68
CA GLY A 32 -14.78 -12.52 12.83
C GLY A 32 -13.34 -12.98 12.57
N HIS A 33 -13.05 -14.26 12.75
CA HIS A 33 -11.78 -14.89 12.42
C HIS A 33 -11.42 -14.54 10.97
N GLY A 34 -10.25 -13.89 10.77
CA GLY A 34 -9.68 -13.69 9.47
C GLY A 34 -9.68 -12.26 8.88
N ASN A 35 -9.94 -11.24 9.68
CA ASN A 35 -9.80 -9.85 9.22
C ASN A 35 -8.51 -9.22 9.76
N HIS A 36 -7.77 -8.55 8.89
CA HIS A 36 -6.50 -7.93 9.25
C HIS A 36 -6.40 -6.51 8.69
N LEU A 37 -5.86 -5.60 9.50
CA LEU A 37 -5.33 -4.35 9.01
C LEU A 37 -3.85 -4.58 8.64
N MET A 38 -3.49 -4.27 7.40
CA MET A 38 -2.12 -4.41 6.91
C MET A 38 -1.45 -3.04 6.79
N VAL A 39 -0.24 -2.95 7.30
CA VAL A 39 0.62 -1.77 7.11
C VAL A 39 1.96 -2.25 6.59
N GLY A 40 2.41 -1.70 5.48
CA GLY A 40 3.64 -2.11 4.83
C GLY A 40 4.40 -0.95 4.22
N VAL A 41 5.70 -1.17 4.07
CA VAL A 41 6.61 -0.29 3.34
C VAL A 41 7.42 -1.11 2.35
N GLY A 42 7.72 -0.52 1.22
CA GLY A 42 8.41 -1.22 0.16
C GLY A 42 9.35 -0.33 -0.63
N ALA A 43 10.20 -0.97 -1.40
CA ALA A 43 11.04 -0.32 -2.39
C ALA A 43 10.82 -0.96 -3.75
N SER A 44 10.87 -0.17 -4.80
CA SER A 44 10.68 -0.63 -6.17
C SER A 44 11.71 -0.06 -7.12
N TYR A 45 12.00 -0.83 -8.14
CA TYR A 45 12.80 -0.43 -9.28
C TYR A 45 11.88 0.18 -10.37
N PRO A 46 12.26 1.29 -11.01
CA PRO A 46 13.45 2.10 -10.81
C PRO A 46 13.27 3.19 -9.73
N LYS A 47 14.03 3.12 -8.63
CA LYS A 47 14.19 4.16 -7.60
C LYS A 47 12.88 4.67 -6.96
N GLY A 48 12.07 3.79 -6.41
CA GLY A 48 10.82 4.15 -5.76
C GLY A 48 10.70 3.63 -4.33
N PHE A 49 9.93 4.34 -3.54
CA PHE A 49 9.43 3.93 -2.24
C PHE A 49 7.92 3.83 -2.27
N GLU A 50 7.38 2.85 -1.55
CA GLU A 50 5.95 2.64 -1.46
C GLU A 50 5.55 2.43 0.01
N ALA A 51 4.46 3.08 0.41
CA ALA A 51 3.75 2.81 1.65
C ALA A 51 2.37 2.23 1.32
N THR A 52 2.00 1.16 2.00
CA THR A 52 0.74 0.44 1.81
C THR A 52 -0.05 0.42 3.10
N LEU A 53 -1.33 0.77 3.01
CA LEU A 53 -2.33 0.52 4.03
C LEU A 53 -3.42 -0.33 3.40
N ALA A 54 -3.77 -1.47 4.01
CA ALA A 54 -4.77 -2.35 3.46
C ALA A 54 -5.65 -2.99 4.54
N TYR A 55 -6.87 -3.32 4.13
CA TYR A 55 -7.76 -4.21 4.86
C TYR A 55 -7.79 -5.54 4.13
N GLU A 56 -7.45 -6.62 4.83
CA GLU A 56 -7.48 -7.98 4.32
C GLU A 56 -8.61 -8.75 4.99
N HIS A 57 -9.45 -9.34 4.17
CA HIS A 57 -10.46 -10.32 4.60
C HIS A 57 -9.98 -11.71 4.22
N GLU A 58 -9.56 -12.48 5.22
CA GLU A 58 -9.13 -13.86 5.04
C GLU A 58 -10.34 -14.76 4.93
N MET A 59 -10.35 -15.59 3.88
CA MET A 59 -11.37 -16.60 3.60
C MET A 59 -10.84 -18.00 3.94
N ASN A 60 -11.66 -19.02 3.67
CA ASN A 60 -11.27 -20.41 3.88
C ASN A 60 -9.94 -20.72 3.19
N TYR A 61 -9.12 -21.54 3.87
CA TYR A 61 -7.83 -22.05 3.38
C TYR A 61 -6.77 -20.97 3.16
N HIS A 62 -6.78 -19.87 3.92
CA HIS A 62 -5.87 -18.72 3.79
C HIS A 62 -5.93 -18.00 2.44
N ASN A 63 -7.01 -18.19 1.66
CA ASN A 63 -7.30 -17.28 0.56
C ASN A 63 -7.76 -15.95 1.15
N ALA A 64 -7.46 -14.84 0.48
CA ALA A 64 -7.85 -13.55 1.00
C ALA A 64 -8.29 -12.58 -0.10
N MET A 65 -9.14 -11.63 0.29
CA MET A 65 -9.43 -10.41 -0.48
C MET A 65 -8.79 -9.24 0.26
N GLU A 66 -8.04 -8.45 -0.46
CA GLU A 66 -7.34 -7.27 0.05
C GLU A 66 -7.91 -6.01 -0.62
N TYR A 67 -8.24 -5.02 0.21
CA TYR A 67 -8.59 -3.66 -0.22
C TYR A 67 -7.46 -2.76 0.24
N PHE A 68 -6.76 -2.12 -0.68
CA PHE A 68 -5.54 -1.41 -0.35
C PHE A 68 -5.52 0.03 -0.86
N ALA A 69 -4.75 0.86 -0.16
CA ALA A 69 -4.33 2.18 -0.56
C ALA A 69 -2.81 2.22 -0.56
N ASN A 70 -2.23 2.62 -1.66
CA ASN A 70 -0.78 2.75 -1.82
C ASN A 70 -0.42 4.21 -2.09
N TYR A 71 0.70 4.61 -1.52
CA TYR A 71 1.37 5.86 -1.85
C TYR A 71 2.78 5.56 -2.31
N TYR A 72 3.06 5.86 -3.58
CA TYR A 72 4.34 5.62 -4.23
C TYR A 72 5.06 6.93 -4.49
N ILE A 73 6.34 6.98 -4.15
CA ILE A 73 7.25 8.11 -4.41
C ILE A 73 8.41 7.62 -5.24
N GLN A 74 8.64 8.22 -6.39
CA GLN A 74 9.86 8.01 -7.16
C GLN A 74 10.83 9.17 -6.89
N TYR A 75 11.97 8.87 -6.27
CA TYR A 75 12.99 9.89 -5.99
C TYR A 75 14.01 10.01 -7.13
N LYS A 76 14.63 11.19 -7.23
CA LYS A 76 15.72 11.46 -8.16
C LYS A 76 16.97 11.87 -7.39
N THR A 77 18.13 11.56 -7.96
CA THR A 77 19.39 12.15 -7.53
C THR A 77 19.40 13.61 -7.97
N ASP A 78 19.74 14.52 -7.06
CA ASP A 78 19.91 15.91 -7.37
C ASP A 78 21.15 16.07 -8.25
N SER A 79 21.01 16.76 -9.40
CA SER A 79 22.09 16.93 -10.38
C SER A 79 23.23 17.80 -9.86
N GLU A 80 22.95 18.71 -8.92
CA GLU A 80 23.95 19.63 -8.36
C GLU A 80 24.66 18.99 -7.17
N ALA A 81 23.93 18.27 -6.31
CA ALA A 81 24.48 17.67 -5.10
C ALA A 81 25.12 16.29 -5.33
N GLY A 82 24.76 15.57 -6.41
CA GLY A 82 25.21 14.21 -6.69
C GLY A 82 24.58 13.13 -5.81
N TYR A 83 23.68 13.49 -4.88
CA TYR A 83 22.95 12.59 -3.99
C TYR A 83 21.48 12.99 -3.87
N VAL A 84 20.68 12.16 -3.20
CA VAL A 84 19.25 12.44 -3.00
C VAL A 84 19.09 13.45 -1.89
N THR A 85 18.66 14.68 -2.24
CA THR A 85 18.34 15.73 -1.28
C THR A 85 16.89 15.60 -0.79
N ARG A 86 16.56 16.23 0.36
CA ARG A 86 15.19 16.28 0.86
C ARG A 86 14.22 16.87 -0.18
N LYS A 87 14.65 17.88 -0.94
CA LYS A 87 13.86 18.50 -2.00
C LYS A 87 13.63 17.54 -3.18
N SER A 88 14.69 16.84 -3.63
CA SER A 88 14.58 15.89 -4.75
C SER A 88 13.81 14.62 -4.39
N PHE A 89 13.74 14.28 -3.11
CA PHE A 89 12.92 13.16 -2.63
C PHE A 89 11.42 13.49 -2.66
N TRP A 90 11.02 14.62 -2.05
CA TRP A 90 9.60 14.96 -1.88
C TRP A 90 8.95 15.62 -3.11
N HIS A 91 9.71 16.28 -3.97
CA HIS A 91 9.21 16.95 -5.16
C HIS A 91 9.37 16.13 -6.45
N SER A 92 9.64 14.85 -6.32
CA SER A 92 9.69 13.93 -7.43
C SER A 92 8.29 13.43 -7.80
N TYR A 93 8.22 12.40 -8.62
CA TYR A 93 6.98 11.83 -9.10
C TYR A 93 6.27 11.01 -8.01
N ASN A 94 5.02 11.33 -7.72
CA ASN A 94 4.19 10.67 -6.71
C ASN A 94 2.95 10.10 -7.34
N ILE A 95 2.52 8.93 -6.85
CA ILE A 95 1.23 8.32 -7.21
C ILE A 95 0.56 7.89 -5.90
N TRP A 96 -0.72 8.24 -5.75
CA TRP A 96 -1.59 7.56 -4.82
C TRP A 96 -2.60 6.71 -5.60
N ASN A 97 -2.88 5.52 -5.13
CA ASN A 97 -3.87 4.64 -5.73
C ASN A 97 -4.63 3.85 -4.66
N VAL A 98 -5.85 3.47 -4.99
CA VAL A 98 -6.67 2.56 -4.22
C VAL A 98 -7.10 1.40 -5.11
N GLY A 99 -7.19 0.21 -4.54
CA GLY A 99 -7.45 -0.98 -5.31
C GLY A 99 -7.90 -2.16 -4.49
N LEU A 100 -8.03 -3.25 -5.19
CA LEU A 100 -8.37 -4.55 -4.62
C LEU A 100 -7.43 -5.62 -5.19
N ALA A 101 -7.18 -6.66 -4.40
CA ALA A 101 -6.41 -7.82 -4.83
C ALA A 101 -7.03 -9.10 -4.28
N TYR A 102 -7.01 -10.14 -5.10
CA TYR A 102 -7.32 -11.50 -4.69
C TYR A 102 -6.01 -12.26 -4.42
N LYS A 103 -5.98 -13.00 -3.31
CA LYS A 103 -4.79 -13.67 -2.82
C LYS A 103 -5.06 -15.17 -2.59
N PRO A 104 -5.04 -16.01 -3.66
CA PRO A 104 -5.12 -17.46 -3.51
C PRO A 104 -3.89 -18.01 -2.78
N CYS A 105 -4.12 -18.86 -1.79
CA CYS A 105 -3.07 -19.50 -1.01
C CYS A 105 -2.50 -20.70 -1.75
N VAL A 106 -1.18 -20.67 -1.99
CA VAL A 106 -0.44 -21.73 -2.70
C VAL A 106 0.48 -22.54 -1.79
N ILE A 107 0.90 -21.97 -0.66
CA ILE A 107 1.75 -22.63 0.33
C ILE A 107 1.06 -22.56 1.68
N ARG A 108 0.95 -23.70 2.38
CA ARG A 108 0.34 -23.80 3.71
C ARG A 108 1.28 -24.50 4.65
N GLY A 109 1.68 -23.83 5.71
CA GLY A 109 2.44 -24.39 6.81
C GLY A 109 1.72 -24.18 8.14
N ARG A 110 2.27 -24.67 9.22
CA ARG A 110 1.66 -24.56 10.56
C ARG A 110 1.59 -23.10 11.03
N ASN A 111 2.66 -22.32 10.80
CA ASN A 111 2.79 -20.95 11.28
C ASN A 111 3.09 -19.95 10.13
N HIS A 112 2.91 -20.38 8.89
CA HIS A 112 3.16 -19.53 7.73
C HIS A 112 2.29 -19.96 6.55
N HIS A 113 2.02 -19.04 5.65
CA HIS A 113 1.37 -19.33 4.38
C HIS A 113 1.91 -18.41 3.28
N GLY A 114 1.78 -18.84 2.05
CA GLY A 114 2.19 -18.08 0.88
C GLY A 114 1.05 -17.92 -0.10
N ASN A 115 0.82 -16.71 -0.56
CA ASN A 115 -0.25 -16.34 -1.46
C ASN A 115 0.30 -15.74 -2.77
N ILE A 116 -0.29 -16.11 -3.89
CA ILE A 116 -0.14 -15.32 -5.12
C ILE A 116 -1.08 -14.12 -4.98
N ARG A 117 -0.59 -12.92 -5.27
CA ARG A 117 -1.38 -11.69 -5.21
C ARG A 117 -1.67 -11.20 -6.61
N ILE A 118 -2.95 -11.09 -6.97
CA ILE A 118 -3.43 -10.57 -8.25
C ILE A 118 -4.31 -9.37 -7.95
N GLY A 119 -3.89 -8.18 -8.38
CA GLY A 119 -4.55 -6.95 -7.99
C GLY A 119 -4.74 -5.97 -9.13
N MET A 120 -5.66 -5.03 -8.91
CA MET A 120 -5.86 -3.87 -9.75
C MET A 120 -6.15 -2.65 -8.90
N SER A 121 -5.67 -1.51 -9.34
CA SER A 121 -5.90 -0.24 -8.66
C SER A 121 -6.00 0.93 -9.62
N GLY A 122 -6.64 1.99 -9.14
CA GLY A 122 -6.73 3.27 -9.84
C GLY A 122 -6.38 4.41 -8.92
N GLY A 123 -5.78 5.45 -9.46
CA GLY A 123 -5.35 6.59 -8.69
C GLY A 123 -4.93 7.77 -9.54
N SER A 124 -4.07 8.61 -9.03
CA SER A 124 -3.60 9.80 -9.72
C SER A 124 -2.15 10.13 -9.36
N ASP A 125 -1.46 10.72 -10.31
CA ASP A 125 -0.14 11.33 -10.13
C ASP A 125 -0.22 12.85 -9.89
N LEU A 126 -1.36 13.37 -9.40
CA LEU A 126 -1.73 14.77 -9.25
C LEU A 126 -2.09 15.49 -10.56
N HIS A 127 -1.78 14.94 -11.73
CA HIS A 127 -2.06 15.54 -13.03
C HIS A 127 -3.03 14.73 -13.88
N LYS A 128 -2.98 13.42 -13.77
CA LYS A 128 -3.78 12.51 -14.59
C LYS A 128 -4.11 11.23 -13.83
N PHE A 129 -5.14 10.56 -14.31
CA PHE A 129 -5.51 9.24 -13.81
C PHE A 129 -4.48 8.19 -14.21
N VAL A 130 -4.14 7.31 -13.26
CA VAL A 130 -3.19 6.22 -13.42
C VAL A 130 -3.89 4.92 -13.02
N GLY A 131 -3.87 3.93 -13.91
CA GLY A 131 -4.30 2.57 -13.62
C GLY A 131 -3.09 1.68 -13.37
N VAL A 132 -3.21 0.73 -12.42
CA VAL A 132 -2.13 -0.22 -12.11
C VAL A 132 -2.72 -1.62 -11.99
N GLY A 133 -2.18 -2.56 -12.77
CA GLY A 133 -2.36 -4.00 -12.57
C GLY A 133 -1.16 -4.55 -11.80
N SER A 134 -1.36 -5.41 -10.82
CA SER A 134 -0.29 -6.00 -10.03
C SER A 134 -0.37 -7.51 -9.97
N LEU A 135 0.78 -8.16 -10.13
CA LEU A 135 0.97 -9.58 -9.89
C LEU A 135 2.13 -9.76 -8.91
N GLY A 136 1.96 -10.60 -7.89
CA GLY A 136 3.00 -10.77 -6.89
C GLY A 136 2.87 -12.07 -6.10
N TYR A 137 3.80 -12.23 -5.20
CA TYR A 137 3.81 -13.29 -4.19
C TYR A 137 3.98 -12.65 -2.83
N GLU A 138 3.16 -13.06 -1.88
CA GLU A 138 3.24 -12.66 -0.48
C GLU A 138 3.45 -13.88 0.39
N HIS A 139 4.41 -13.81 1.29
CA HIS A 139 4.64 -14.80 2.31
C HIS A 139 4.37 -14.22 3.69
N THR A 140 3.47 -14.85 4.43
CA THR A 140 3.02 -14.42 5.75
C THR A 140 3.51 -15.39 6.82
N PHE A 141 4.08 -14.86 7.89
CA PHE A 141 4.47 -15.59 9.09
C PHE A 141 3.56 -15.20 10.25
N ASN A 142 2.81 -16.15 10.76
CA ASN A 142 1.90 -15.92 11.87
C ASN A 142 2.68 -15.86 13.17
N LEU A 143 2.48 -14.80 13.93
CA LEU A 143 3.08 -14.57 15.24
C LEU A 143 2.08 -14.93 16.33
N TYR A 144 2.46 -14.63 17.57
CA TYR A 144 1.59 -14.78 18.72
C TYR A 144 0.45 -13.73 18.67
N ASN A 145 -0.70 -14.04 19.28
CA ASN A 145 -1.86 -13.14 19.38
C ASN A 145 -2.51 -12.70 18.05
N GLY A 146 -2.37 -13.51 16.99
CA GLY A 146 -3.00 -13.21 15.70
C GLY A 146 -2.28 -12.17 14.83
N TRP A 147 -1.19 -11.58 15.33
CA TRP A 147 -0.32 -10.72 14.52
C TRP A 147 0.44 -11.55 13.50
N SER A 148 0.75 -10.95 12.37
CA SER A 148 1.58 -11.59 11.36
C SER A 148 2.56 -10.58 10.73
N ILE A 149 3.69 -11.08 10.27
CA ILE A 149 4.63 -10.33 9.44
C ILE A 149 4.50 -10.87 8.02
N PHE A 150 4.47 -9.99 7.03
CA PHE A 150 4.48 -10.40 5.62
C PHE A 150 5.65 -9.82 4.86
N PHE A 151 6.08 -10.57 3.86
CA PHE A 151 7.04 -10.17 2.83
C PHE A 151 6.34 -10.32 1.49
N GLN A 152 6.43 -9.31 0.65
CA GLN A 152 5.80 -9.29 -0.66
C GLN A 152 6.83 -8.95 -1.74
N VAL A 153 6.76 -9.67 -2.85
CA VAL A 153 7.43 -9.31 -4.12
C VAL A 153 6.36 -9.15 -5.17
N LYS A 154 6.38 -8.07 -5.92
CA LYS A 154 5.36 -7.77 -6.92
C LYS A 154 5.93 -7.13 -8.16
N GLU A 155 5.22 -7.32 -9.25
CA GLU A 155 5.38 -6.62 -10.51
C GLU A 155 4.11 -5.81 -10.77
N ASP A 156 4.26 -4.51 -10.95
CA ASP A 156 3.18 -3.59 -11.26
C ASP A 156 3.29 -3.16 -12.73
N VAL A 157 2.19 -3.28 -13.46
CA VAL A 157 2.02 -2.75 -14.82
C VAL A 157 1.18 -1.49 -14.73
N THR A 158 1.78 -0.35 -15.05
CA THR A 158 1.16 0.98 -14.86
C THR A 158 0.70 1.56 -16.19
N ILE A 159 -0.59 1.83 -16.31
CA ILE A 159 -1.20 2.49 -17.48
C ILE A 159 -1.23 3.99 -17.23
N ARG A 160 -0.72 4.79 -18.18
CA ARG A 160 -0.59 6.26 -18.11
C ARG A 160 0.36 6.76 -16.99
N GLY A 161 1.11 5.87 -16.36
CA GLY A 161 2.19 6.26 -15.43
C GLY A 161 3.46 6.64 -16.17
N LYS A 162 4.49 7.00 -15.39
CA LYS A 162 5.81 7.34 -15.94
C LYS A 162 6.57 6.08 -16.39
N ASP A 163 6.51 5.02 -15.58
CA ASP A 163 7.16 3.74 -15.83
C ASP A 163 6.09 2.69 -16.07
N LEU A 164 6.18 1.96 -17.18
CA LEU A 164 5.21 0.93 -17.53
C LEU A 164 5.31 -0.28 -16.59
N PHE A 165 6.51 -0.69 -16.25
CA PHE A 165 6.79 -1.81 -15.35
C PHE A 165 7.52 -1.33 -14.10
N ARG A 166 7.10 -1.84 -12.95
CA ARG A 166 7.73 -1.57 -11.65
C ARG A 166 7.82 -2.86 -10.85
N THR A 167 9.02 -3.36 -10.68
CA THR A 167 9.30 -4.51 -9.81
C THR A 167 9.59 -4.01 -8.41
N GLY A 168 8.95 -4.56 -7.41
CA GLY A 168 9.12 -4.12 -6.02
C GLY A 168 9.06 -5.23 -5.00
N GLY A 169 9.61 -4.92 -3.84
CA GLY A 169 9.47 -5.74 -2.64
C GLY A 169 8.96 -4.89 -1.47
N ALA A 170 8.13 -5.49 -0.63
CA ALA A 170 7.59 -4.84 0.55
C ALA A 170 7.67 -5.77 1.77
N ILE A 171 7.71 -5.16 2.94
CA ILE A 171 7.60 -5.81 4.24
C ILE A 171 6.58 -5.06 5.07
N GLY A 172 5.85 -5.78 5.89
CA GLY A 172 4.88 -5.15 6.77
C GLY A 172 4.33 -6.08 7.83
N VAL A 173 3.32 -5.56 8.52
CA VAL A 173 2.62 -6.27 9.58
C VAL A 173 1.13 -6.37 9.28
N LYS A 174 0.53 -7.46 9.70
CA LYS A 174 -0.92 -7.69 9.74
C LYS A 174 -1.37 -7.67 11.18
N ILE A 175 -2.32 -6.81 11.47
CA ILE A 175 -2.90 -6.59 12.80
C ILE A 175 -4.30 -7.21 12.78
N PRO A 176 -4.62 -8.16 13.66
CA PRO A 176 -5.97 -8.74 13.72
C PRO A 176 -7.00 -7.68 14.13
N LEU A 177 -8.19 -7.73 13.52
CA LEU A 177 -9.31 -6.84 13.79
C LEU A 177 -10.44 -7.58 14.50
#